data_c837f6d4c63973ab5c3781d7dfafcd8b
#
_entry.id   c837f6d4c63973ab5c3781d7dfafcd8b
#
_cell.length_a   1.000
_cell.length_b   1.000
_cell.length_c   1.000
_cell.angle_alpha   90.00
_cell.angle_beta   90.00
_cell.angle_gamma   90.00
#
_symmetry.space_group_name_H-M   'P 1'
#
loop_
_entity.id
_entity.type
_entity.pdbx_description
1 polymer ?
#
loop_
_entity_poly.entity_id
_entity_poly.type
_entity_poly.pdbx_seq_one_letter_code
_entity_poly.pdbx_strand_id
1 'polypeptide(L)'
;MKCQCSWLFACALFLRPGTGPFNASAQERELDIERYARLIPISLEGYTGEALSALRFDLEIQGFEITGADKAQYLLRGSNNGDVSGQLSDRVNKANLLSTKYTGGTSRSEAHALSDAVVERITGRKGIARTKIAFKVENGQNSELYVADYDGHSAIQVTQDHTISRDPAWVPGRRVLYYTSYKASNPDVYVHDLQSGTRRAFARYPGMNAGAAPSPDGRRVALVLSKNGSPDIYVCDADGSHLEQLTRTKEAESSPCWSPDGRTICYSSRELGRSALFLVSVDGTFKRRLRTDGAINCTEPDWSPDGKTIVFTANMGGFQICTVPAGGGSVTPLVAGEDPSWAPNSRAVIFTRNRVKGRGVVSLLDVPTKQTKDIQQTSGSCSQPCWAK
;
A
#
# COMPACT_ATOMS: atom_id res chain seq x y z
N MET A 1 -41.69 71.18 7.64
CA MET A 1 -42.83 70.89 6.73
C MET A 1 -42.41 69.77 5.80
N LYS A 2 -43.15 68.65 5.84
CA LYS A 2 -43.40 67.61 4.83
C LYS A 2 -42.19 67.10 4.04
N CYS A 3 -41.68 65.84 4.31
CA CYS A 3 -42.24 64.61 3.80
C CYS A 3 -41.97 64.34 2.30
N GLN A 4 -41.09 63.37 1.94
CA GLN A 4 -41.53 62.21 1.18
C GLN A 4 -40.39 61.24 0.92
N CYS A 5 -40.74 59.99 1.17
CA CYS A 5 -39.95 58.79 0.89
C CYS A 5 -39.79 58.52 -0.61
N SER A 6 -38.65 57.93 -1.00
CA SER A 6 -38.59 57.12 -2.21
C SER A 6 -37.63 55.91 -1.99
N TRP A 7 -38.19 54.73 -2.16
CA TRP A 7 -37.57 53.45 -2.11
C TRP A 7 -36.74 53.20 -3.38
N LEU A 8 -35.51 52.83 -3.23
CA LEU A 8 -34.73 52.23 -4.31
C LEU A 8 -34.28 50.82 -3.89
N PHE A 9 -34.85 49.85 -4.59
CA PHE A 9 -34.46 48.45 -4.52
C PHE A 9 -33.04 48.30 -5.05
N ALA A 10 -32.09 47.87 -4.20
CA ALA A 10 -30.80 47.38 -4.62
C ALA A 10 -30.90 45.86 -4.74
N CYS A 11 -30.87 45.36 -5.99
CA CYS A 11 -30.64 43.92 -6.28
C CYS A 11 -29.27 43.52 -5.81
N ALA A 12 -29.19 42.78 -4.71
CA ALA A 12 -27.97 42.05 -4.33
C ALA A 12 -27.87 40.80 -5.18
N LEU A 13 -26.93 40.78 -6.12
CA LEU A 13 -26.47 39.57 -6.78
C LEU A 13 -25.79 38.67 -5.73
N PHE A 14 -26.44 37.59 -5.35
CA PHE A 14 -25.83 36.50 -4.64
C PHE A 14 -24.91 35.75 -5.63
N LEU A 15 -23.61 36.00 -5.56
CA LEU A 15 -22.58 35.13 -6.09
C LEU A 15 -22.61 33.84 -5.26
N ARG A 16 -23.07 32.77 -5.88
CA ARG A 16 -22.89 31.39 -5.33
C ARG A 16 -21.40 31.11 -5.30
N PRO A 17 -20.83 30.66 -4.15
CA PRO A 17 -19.48 30.15 -4.16
C PRO A 17 -19.45 28.85 -4.95
N GLY A 18 -18.49 28.77 -5.87
CA GLY A 18 -18.25 27.60 -6.69
C GLY A 18 -18.04 26.35 -5.81
N THR A 19 -18.70 25.31 -6.22
CA THR A 19 -18.51 23.95 -5.67
C THR A 19 -17.10 23.48 -5.98
N GLY A 20 -16.19 23.65 -5.02
CA GLY A 20 -14.91 22.94 -5.00
C GLY A 20 -15.15 21.44 -4.77
N PRO A 21 -14.22 20.55 -5.18
CA PRO A 21 -14.44 19.13 -5.16
C PRO A 21 -14.56 18.58 -3.73
N PHE A 22 -15.69 17.96 -3.47
CA PHE A 22 -16.01 16.97 -2.45
C PHE A 22 -15.39 17.14 -1.05
N ASN A 23 -16.05 17.90 -0.19
CA ASN A 23 -16.04 17.65 1.25
C ASN A 23 -17.26 16.76 1.58
N ALA A 24 -17.11 15.46 1.54
CA ALA A 24 -18.07 14.56 2.16
C ALA A 24 -18.20 14.92 3.64
N SER A 25 -19.42 15.04 4.16
CA SER A 25 -19.65 15.38 5.56
C SER A 25 -19.03 14.32 6.47
N ALA A 26 -18.67 14.68 7.71
CA ALA A 26 -18.12 13.70 8.67
C ALA A 26 -19.08 12.50 8.84
N GLN A 27 -20.37 12.73 8.73
CA GLN A 27 -21.43 11.74 8.84
C GLN A 27 -21.47 10.77 7.63
N GLU A 28 -21.24 11.27 6.40
CA GLU A 28 -21.10 10.42 5.20
C GLU A 28 -19.82 9.55 5.27
N ARG A 29 -18.74 10.09 5.84
CA ARG A 29 -17.49 9.34 6.07
C ARG A 29 -17.67 8.24 7.13
N GLU A 30 -18.40 8.52 8.20
CA GLU A 30 -18.69 7.57 9.26
C GLU A 30 -19.60 6.43 8.76
N LEU A 31 -20.62 6.73 7.97
CA LEU A 31 -21.49 5.76 7.30
C LEU A 31 -20.72 4.89 6.28
N ASP A 32 -19.79 5.49 5.54
CA ASP A 32 -18.92 4.72 4.64
C ASP A 32 -17.97 3.78 5.42
N ILE A 33 -17.35 4.24 6.50
CA ILE A 33 -16.48 3.41 7.35
C ILE A 33 -17.27 2.24 7.95
N GLU A 34 -18.45 2.46 8.49
CA GLU A 34 -19.31 1.41 9.04
C GLU A 34 -19.74 0.40 7.96
N ARG A 35 -20.08 0.86 6.76
CA ARG A 35 -20.47 0.01 5.64
C ARG A 35 -19.31 -0.85 5.15
N TYR A 36 -18.08 -0.35 5.16
CA TYR A 36 -16.87 -1.09 4.75
C TYR A 36 -16.31 -1.99 5.84
N ALA A 37 -16.60 -1.74 7.12
CA ALA A 37 -16.22 -2.60 8.23
C ALA A 37 -17.09 -3.85 8.34
N ARG A 38 -18.23 -3.91 7.63
CA ARG A 38 -19.11 -5.08 7.66
C ARG A 38 -18.56 -6.16 6.73
N LEU A 39 -18.36 -7.36 7.28
CA LEU A 39 -17.99 -8.52 6.50
C LEU A 39 -19.14 -8.96 5.58
N ILE A 40 -18.80 -9.38 4.36
CA ILE A 40 -19.75 -9.86 3.35
C ILE A 40 -19.88 -11.38 3.48
N PRO A 41 -21.05 -11.92 3.90
CA PRO A 41 -21.20 -13.37 4.09
C PRO A 41 -21.28 -14.11 2.74
N ILE A 42 -20.35 -15.05 2.55
CA ILE A 42 -20.28 -15.88 1.33
C ILE A 42 -20.08 -17.36 1.68
N SER A 43 -20.71 -18.27 0.93
CA SER A 43 -20.42 -19.70 1.01
C SER A 43 -19.59 -20.17 -0.16
N LEU A 44 -18.73 -21.16 0.08
CA LEU A 44 -17.88 -21.83 -0.90
C LEU A 44 -18.29 -23.30 -0.98
N GLU A 45 -18.82 -23.75 -2.11
CA GLU A 45 -19.29 -25.10 -2.31
C GLU A 45 -18.63 -25.76 -3.53
N GLY A 46 -18.20 -27.03 -3.36
CA GLY A 46 -17.64 -27.86 -4.44
C GLY A 46 -16.13 -27.68 -4.66
N TYR A 47 -15.43 -26.88 -3.82
CA TYR A 47 -13.97 -26.72 -3.86
C TYR A 47 -13.29 -27.56 -2.78
N THR A 48 -12.09 -28.05 -3.08
CA THR A 48 -11.28 -28.87 -2.17
C THR A 48 -9.80 -28.49 -2.23
N GLY A 49 -9.01 -28.95 -1.26
CA GLY A 49 -7.55 -28.83 -1.27
C GLY A 49 -7.04 -27.40 -1.41
N GLU A 50 -6.09 -27.22 -2.30
CA GLU A 50 -5.39 -25.95 -2.51
C GLU A 50 -6.32 -24.83 -3.02
N ALA A 51 -7.23 -25.13 -3.94
CA ALA A 51 -8.19 -24.14 -4.46
C ALA A 51 -9.09 -23.59 -3.36
N LEU A 52 -9.64 -24.46 -2.50
CA LEU A 52 -10.45 -24.01 -1.37
C LEU A 52 -9.65 -23.14 -0.40
N SER A 53 -8.40 -23.54 -0.12
CA SER A 53 -7.52 -22.80 0.78
C SER A 53 -7.20 -21.41 0.23
N ALA A 54 -6.90 -21.30 -1.07
CA ALA A 54 -6.66 -20.02 -1.75
C ALA A 54 -7.90 -19.13 -1.75
N LEU A 55 -9.06 -19.64 -2.19
CA LEU A 55 -10.33 -18.90 -2.20
C LEU A 55 -10.70 -18.36 -0.82
N ARG A 56 -10.55 -19.18 0.22
CA ARG A 56 -10.81 -18.78 1.60
C ARG A 56 -9.84 -17.67 2.05
N PHE A 57 -8.55 -17.83 1.80
CA PHE A 57 -7.54 -16.85 2.14
C PHE A 57 -7.82 -15.50 1.47
N ASP A 58 -8.06 -15.53 0.15
CA ASP A 58 -8.28 -14.35 -0.67
C ASP A 58 -9.52 -13.56 -0.26
N LEU A 59 -10.64 -14.24 -0.08
CA LEU A 59 -11.91 -13.61 0.24
C LEU A 59 -11.92 -13.03 1.65
N GLU A 60 -11.39 -13.77 2.65
CA GLU A 60 -11.34 -13.28 4.03
C GLU A 60 -10.52 -12.02 4.16
N ILE A 61 -9.34 -11.91 3.50
CA ILE A 61 -8.50 -10.70 3.57
C ILE A 61 -9.06 -9.53 2.75
N GLN A 62 -10.07 -9.76 1.94
CA GLN A 62 -10.74 -8.73 1.15
C GLN A 62 -12.15 -8.38 1.70
N GLY A 63 -12.43 -8.77 2.95
CA GLY A 63 -13.60 -8.34 3.70
C GLY A 63 -14.80 -9.27 3.57
N PHE A 64 -14.59 -10.54 3.27
CA PHE A 64 -15.65 -11.54 3.27
C PHE A 64 -15.60 -12.42 4.52
N GLU A 65 -16.77 -12.92 4.93
CA GLU A 65 -16.94 -13.93 5.95
C GLU A 65 -17.36 -15.25 5.29
N ILE A 66 -16.53 -16.28 5.41
CA ILE A 66 -16.85 -17.61 4.87
C ILE A 66 -17.81 -18.30 5.85
N THR A 67 -19.03 -18.57 5.40
CA THR A 67 -20.09 -19.14 6.22
C THR A 67 -20.87 -20.23 5.48
N GLY A 68 -21.78 -20.92 6.17
CA GLY A 68 -22.68 -21.90 5.56
C GLY A 68 -23.68 -21.25 4.60
N ALA A 69 -24.16 -22.00 3.62
CA ALA A 69 -25.09 -21.52 2.60
C ALA A 69 -26.41 -20.97 3.18
N ASP A 70 -26.81 -21.43 4.34
CA ASP A 70 -28.01 -20.97 5.07
C ASP A 70 -27.89 -19.53 5.57
N LYS A 71 -26.66 -19.09 5.91
CA LYS A 71 -26.35 -17.76 6.43
C LYS A 71 -25.74 -16.82 5.39
N ALA A 72 -25.19 -17.36 4.30
CA ALA A 72 -24.54 -16.59 3.26
C ALA A 72 -25.51 -15.70 2.48
N GLN A 73 -25.11 -14.48 2.15
CA GLN A 73 -25.76 -13.64 1.15
C GLN A 73 -25.40 -14.11 -0.26
N TYR A 74 -24.13 -14.42 -0.47
CA TYR A 74 -23.61 -14.87 -1.76
C TYR A 74 -23.23 -16.35 -1.72
N LEU A 75 -23.58 -17.08 -2.79
CA LEU A 75 -23.25 -18.50 -2.94
C LEU A 75 -22.28 -18.63 -4.12
N LEU A 76 -21.04 -19.06 -3.85
CA LEU A 76 -20.06 -19.42 -4.86
C LEU A 76 -19.98 -20.94 -4.96
N ARG A 77 -20.54 -21.50 -6.04
CA ARG A 77 -20.57 -22.93 -6.34
C ARG A 77 -19.70 -23.24 -7.54
N GLY A 78 -18.92 -24.31 -7.47
CA GLY A 78 -18.08 -24.69 -8.57
C GLY A 78 -17.31 -25.96 -8.33
N SER A 79 -16.19 -26.13 -9.02
CA SER A 79 -15.31 -27.28 -8.86
C SER A 79 -13.88 -26.91 -9.20
N ASN A 80 -12.94 -27.73 -8.73
CA ASN A 80 -11.52 -27.68 -9.10
C ASN A 80 -11.00 -29.06 -9.55
N ASN A 81 -11.86 -29.87 -10.17
CA ASN A 81 -11.47 -31.13 -10.79
C ASN A 81 -10.87 -30.85 -12.19
N GLY A 82 -9.55 -30.66 -12.23
CA GLY A 82 -8.83 -30.13 -13.38
C GLY A 82 -8.77 -28.62 -13.33
N ASP A 83 -9.66 -27.93 -14.01
CA ASP A 83 -9.75 -26.46 -14.03
C ASP A 83 -10.63 -25.91 -12.90
N VAL A 84 -10.42 -24.65 -12.50
CA VAL A 84 -11.26 -24.01 -11.48
C VAL A 84 -12.41 -23.28 -12.15
N SER A 85 -13.63 -23.68 -11.78
CA SER A 85 -14.88 -23.06 -12.25
C SER A 85 -15.67 -22.47 -11.09
N GLY A 86 -16.46 -21.43 -11.36
CA GLY A 86 -17.31 -20.81 -10.35
C GLY A 86 -18.58 -20.20 -10.91
N GLN A 87 -19.68 -20.40 -10.21
CA GLN A 87 -20.95 -19.72 -10.40
C GLN A 87 -21.30 -18.98 -9.12
N LEU A 88 -21.38 -17.66 -9.21
CA LEU A 88 -21.73 -16.77 -8.11
C LEU A 88 -23.18 -16.34 -8.21
N SER A 89 -23.96 -16.52 -7.16
CA SER A 89 -25.33 -16.05 -7.07
C SER A 89 -25.56 -15.21 -5.80
N ASP A 90 -26.42 -14.20 -5.93
CA ASP A 90 -26.97 -13.44 -4.81
C ASP A 90 -28.27 -14.11 -4.37
N ARG A 91 -28.29 -14.64 -3.15
CA ARG A 91 -29.43 -15.34 -2.59
C ARG A 91 -30.59 -14.41 -2.26
N VAL A 92 -30.30 -13.17 -1.87
CA VAL A 92 -31.32 -12.17 -1.50
C VAL A 92 -32.04 -11.68 -2.76
N ASN A 93 -31.28 -11.31 -3.79
CA ASN A 93 -31.84 -10.79 -5.04
C ASN A 93 -32.17 -11.86 -6.06
N LYS A 94 -31.89 -13.14 -5.75
CA LYS A 94 -32.13 -14.32 -6.65
C LYS A 94 -31.46 -14.13 -8.03
N ALA A 95 -30.31 -13.48 -8.07
CA ALA A 95 -29.61 -13.16 -9.31
C ALA A 95 -28.35 -14.02 -9.48
N ASN A 96 -28.11 -14.49 -10.71
CA ASN A 96 -26.82 -15.04 -11.09
C ASN A 96 -25.89 -13.88 -11.45
N LEU A 97 -24.78 -13.72 -10.70
CA LEU A 97 -23.85 -12.59 -10.84
C LEU A 97 -22.67 -12.89 -11.75
N LEU A 98 -22.17 -14.13 -11.71
CA LEU A 98 -20.97 -14.56 -12.44
C LEU A 98 -21.07 -16.05 -12.76
N SER A 99 -20.65 -16.43 -13.97
CA SER A 99 -20.38 -17.82 -14.33
C SER A 99 -19.09 -17.84 -15.14
N THR A 100 -18.04 -18.52 -14.65
CA THR A 100 -16.72 -18.46 -15.26
C THR A 100 -15.92 -19.73 -14.99
N LYS A 101 -14.90 -19.94 -15.82
CA LYS A 101 -13.96 -21.05 -15.72
C LYS A 101 -12.55 -20.53 -16.06
N TYR A 102 -11.57 -20.93 -15.27
CA TYR A 102 -10.16 -20.60 -15.45
C TYR A 102 -9.37 -21.87 -15.75
N THR A 103 -8.48 -21.80 -16.74
CA THR A 103 -7.74 -22.95 -17.29
C THR A 103 -6.29 -22.59 -17.56
N GLY A 104 -5.40 -23.59 -17.61
CA GLY A 104 -4.02 -23.45 -18.05
C GLY A 104 -3.06 -22.92 -16.97
N GLY A 105 -3.52 -22.78 -15.75
CA GLY A 105 -2.72 -22.42 -14.59
C GLY A 105 -2.56 -23.55 -13.57
N THR A 106 -2.01 -23.22 -12.41
CA THR A 106 -2.11 -24.10 -11.23
C THR A 106 -3.47 -23.91 -10.59
N SER A 107 -3.95 -24.91 -9.84
CA SER A 107 -5.19 -24.83 -9.08
C SER A 107 -5.26 -23.57 -8.19
N ARG A 108 -4.11 -23.17 -7.61
CA ARG A 108 -4.00 -21.94 -6.83
C ARG A 108 -4.16 -20.68 -7.67
N SER A 109 -3.42 -20.56 -8.79
CA SER A 109 -3.49 -19.37 -9.66
C SER A 109 -4.86 -19.17 -10.27
N GLU A 110 -5.56 -20.24 -10.59
CA GLU A 110 -6.93 -20.21 -11.11
C GLU A 110 -7.94 -19.84 -10.01
N ALA A 111 -7.74 -20.32 -8.77
CA ALA A 111 -8.52 -19.90 -7.61
C ALA A 111 -8.34 -18.40 -7.30
N HIS A 112 -7.13 -17.88 -7.40
CA HIS A 112 -6.88 -16.43 -7.29
C HIS A 112 -7.60 -15.63 -8.37
N ALA A 113 -7.63 -16.14 -9.61
CA ALA A 113 -8.38 -15.49 -10.69
C ALA A 113 -9.89 -15.48 -10.45
N LEU A 114 -10.43 -16.59 -9.94
CA LEU A 114 -11.84 -16.68 -9.54
C LEU A 114 -12.16 -15.74 -8.37
N SER A 115 -11.30 -15.69 -7.36
CA SER A 115 -11.44 -14.79 -6.21
C SER A 115 -11.48 -13.33 -6.64
N ASP A 116 -10.54 -12.89 -7.49
CA ASP A 116 -10.51 -11.52 -8.02
C ASP A 116 -11.82 -11.17 -8.75
N ALA A 117 -12.34 -12.08 -9.58
CA ALA A 117 -13.60 -11.88 -10.29
C ALA A 117 -14.82 -11.79 -9.35
N VAL A 118 -14.84 -12.60 -8.29
CA VAL A 118 -15.88 -12.56 -7.25
C VAL A 118 -15.85 -11.23 -6.50
N VAL A 119 -14.65 -10.79 -6.07
CA VAL A 119 -14.45 -9.52 -5.37
C VAL A 119 -14.90 -8.36 -6.23
N GLU A 120 -14.47 -8.32 -7.49
CA GLU A 120 -14.83 -7.24 -8.41
C GLU A 120 -16.33 -7.20 -8.67
N ARG A 121 -16.95 -8.37 -8.86
CA ARG A 121 -18.39 -8.47 -9.14
C ARG A 121 -19.26 -8.02 -7.98
N ILE A 122 -18.87 -8.30 -6.74
CA ILE A 122 -19.65 -7.96 -5.55
C ILE A 122 -19.37 -6.53 -5.09
N THR A 123 -18.10 -6.10 -5.14
CA THR A 123 -17.66 -4.84 -4.51
C THR A 123 -17.41 -3.71 -5.49
N GLY A 124 -17.30 -3.99 -6.79
CA GLY A 124 -16.86 -3.05 -7.82
C GLY A 124 -15.37 -2.68 -7.74
N ARG A 125 -14.59 -3.30 -6.84
CA ARG A 125 -13.15 -3.07 -6.66
C ARG A 125 -12.35 -4.19 -7.29
N LYS A 126 -11.20 -3.87 -7.86
CA LYS A 126 -10.27 -4.89 -8.34
C LYS A 126 -9.80 -5.77 -7.17
N GLY A 127 -9.76 -7.08 -7.38
CA GLY A 127 -9.15 -8.01 -6.46
C GLY A 127 -7.62 -7.87 -6.42
N ILE A 128 -6.99 -8.46 -5.41
CA ILE A 128 -5.55 -8.41 -5.17
C ILE A 128 -4.88 -9.78 -5.22
N ALA A 129 -5.64 -10.84 -5.46
CA ALA A 129 -5.14 -12.21 -5.31
C ALA A 129 -4.04 -12.57 -6.34
N ARG A 130 -4.02 -11.92 -7.51
CA ARG A 130 -2.99 -12.11 -8.54
C ARG A 130 -1.85 -11.10 -8.49
N THR A 131 -1.72 -10.34 -7.42
CA THR A 131 -0.63 -9.36 -7.25
C THR A 131 0.62 -10.02 -6.67
N LYS A 132 1.74 -9.30 -6.73
CA LYS A 132 3.02 -9.72 -6.20
C LYS A 132 3.48 -8.81 -5.07
N ILE A 133 4.32 -9.37 -4.21
CA ILE A 133 5.00 -8.65 -3.13
C ILE A 133 6.51 -8.87 -3.24
N ALA A 134 7.26 -7.90 -2.73
CA ALA A 134 8.68 -8.07 -2.44
C ALA A 134 8.92 -7.84 -0.95
N PHE A 135 9.88 -8.53 -0.36
CA PHE A 135 10.21 -8.39 1.05
C PHE A 135 11.67 -8.80 1.32
N LYS A 136 12.17 -8.33 2.44
CA LYS A 136 13.51 -8.66 2.96
C LYS A 136 13.45 -9.93 3.82
N VAL A 137 14.42 -10.82 3.67
CA VAL A 137 14.64 -11.98 4.53
C VAL A 137 16.03 -11.89 5.16
N GLU A 138 16.10 -11.90 6.48
CA GLU A 138 17.35 -11.87 7.25
C GLU A 138 17.85 -13.27 7.56
N ASN A 139 19.12 -13.52 7.27
CA ASN A 139 19.86 -14.73 7.58
C ASN A 139 21.16 -14.35 8.29
N GLY A 140 21.14 -14.32 9.61
CA GLY A 140 22.27 -13.86 10.42
C GLY A 140 22.54 -12.37 10.24
N GLN A 141 23.73 -12.01 9.78
CA GLN A 141 24.13 -10.60 9.56
C GLN A 141 23.79 -10.08 8.16
N ASN A 142 23.35 -10.95 7.26
CA ASN A 142 23.02 -10.62 5.87
C ASN A 142 21.51 -10.60 5.69
N SER A 143 21.06 -9.88 4.68
CA SER A 143 19.68 -9.94 4.23
C SER A 143 19.59 -9.94 2.71
N GLU A 144 18.62 -10.68 2.20
CA GLU A 144 18.36 -10.80 0.77
C GLU A 144 16.89 -10.48 0.48
N LEU A 145 16.62 -10.12 -0.77
CA LEU A 145 15.27 -9.80 -1.22
C LEU A 145 14.61 -11.00 -1.89
N TYR A 146 13.34 -11.15 -1.60
CA TYR A 146 12.46 -12.17 -2.17
C TYR A 146 11.26 -11.51 -2.84
N VAL A 147 10.74 -12.18 -3.86
CA VAL A 147 9.47 -11.85 -4.53
C VAL A 147 8.57 -13.07 -4.43
N ALA A 148 7.29 -12.85 -4.11
CA ALA A 148 6.31 -13.91 -3.96
C ALA A 148 4.94 -13.49 -4.52
N ASP A 149 4.01 -14.43 -4.59
CA ASP A 149 2.59 -14.11 -4.66
C ASP A 149 2.18 -13.34 -3.38
N TYR A 150 1.13 -12.57 -3.45
CA TYR A 150 0.73 -11.70 -2.32
C TYR A 150 0.49 -12.46 -1.01
N ASP A 151 0.15 -13.75 -1.10
CA ASP A 151 -0.08 -14.66 0.03
C ASP A 151 1.19 -15.39 0.50
N GLY A 152 2.35 -15.05 -0.09
CA GLY A 152 3.67 -15.58 0.22
C GLY A 152 4.04 -16.86 -0.50
N HIS A 153 3.15 -17.44 -1.31
CA HIS A 153 3.49 -18.62 -2.11
C HIS A 153 4.42 -18.26 -3.28
N SER A 154 5.05 -19.27 -3.85
CA SER A 154 5.99 -19.11 -4.98
C SER A 154 7.11 -18.10 -4.72
N ALA A 155 7.60 -18.01 -3.48
CA ALA A 155 8.65 -17.10 -3.08
C ALA A 155 9.97 -17.45 -3.79
N ILE A 156 10.56 -16.47 -4.47
CA ILE A 156 11.82 -16.58 -5.22
C ILE A 156 12.79 -15.54 -4.65
N GLN A 157 14.01 -15.98 -4.31
CA GLN A 157 15.11 -15.10 -3.95
C GLN A 157 15.60 -14.34 -5.19
N VAL A 158 15.64 -13.00 -5.12
CA VAL A 158 16.02 -12.14 -6.25
C VAL A 158 17.36 -11.43 -6.07
N THR A 159 17.95 -11.50 -4.88
CA THR A 159 19.33 -11.06 -4.61
C THR A 159 20.13 -12.20 -3.94
N GLN A 160 21.43 -12.28 -4.23
CA GLN A 160 22.36 -13.24 -3.66
C GLN A 160 23.74 -12.58 -3.48
N ASP A 161 23.73 -11.41 -2.86
CA ASP A 161 24.94 -10.61 -2.69
C ASP A 161 25.70 -10.93 -1.39
N HIS A 162 25.13 -11.76 -0.52
CA HIS A 162 25.68 -12.16 0.79
C HIS A 162 26.04 -10.94 1.66
N THR A 163 25.21 -9.90 1.57
CA THR A 163 25.33 -8.64 2.30
C THR A 163 23.95 -8.14 2.70
N ILE A 164 23.84 -6.90 3.17
CA ILE A 164 22.57 -6.28 3.48
C ILE A 164 21.92 -5.77 2.18
N SER A 165 20.79 -6.37 1.80
CA SER A 165 19.87 -5.86 0.78
C SER A 165 18.54 -5.53 1.46
N ARG A 166 17.97 -4.33 1.23
CA ARG A 166 16.80 -3.80 1.95
C ARG A 166 16.00 -2.79 1.13
N ASP A 167 14.87 -2.34 1.67
CA ASP A 167 14.00 -1.30 1.11
C ASP A 167 13.60 -1.57 -0.35
N PRO A 168 12.99 -2.76 -0.66
CA PRO A 168 12.52 -3.03 -2.01
C PRO A 168 11.37 -2.08 -2.38
N ALA A 169 11.37 -1.59 -3.63
CA ALA A 169 10.32 -0.74 -4.16
C ALA A 169 10.00 -1.12 -5.61
N TRP A 170 8.74 -1.47 -5.89
CA TRP A 170 8.29 -1.83 -7.24
C TRP A 170 8.14 -0.60 -8.13
N VAL A 171 8.54 -0.74 -9.39
CA VAL A 171 8.09 0.19 -10.43
C VAL A 171 6.66 -0.16 -10.81
N PRO A 172 5.70 0.78 -10.69
CA PRO A 172 4.30 0.51 -11.00
C PRO A 172 4.09 -0.08 -12.38
N GLY A 173 3.30 -1.18 -12.45
CA GLY A 173 2.99 -1.89 -13.69
C GLY A 173 4.17 -2.61 -14.36
N ARG A 174 5.35 -2.71 -13.74
CA ARG A 174 6.54 -3.36 -14.30
C ARG A 174 7.12 -4.41 -13.36
N ARG A 175 7.81 -5.40 -13.92
CA ARG A 175 8.57 -6.40 -13.14
C ARG A 175 9.98 -5.90 -12.81
N VAL A 176 10.06 -4.70 -12.24
CA VAL A 176 11.32 -4.01 -11.92
C VAL A 176 11.29 -3.57 -10.46
N LEU A 177 12.37 -3.83 -9.74
CA LEU A 177 12.58 -3.43 -8.35
C LEU A 177 13.75 -2.45 -8.24
N TYR A 178 13.55 -1.38 -7.46
CA TYR A 178 14.63 -0.64 -6.84
C TYR A 178 14.87 -1.19 -5.43
N TYR A 179 16.11 -1.12 -4.95
CA TYR A 179 16.45 -1.51 -3.59
C TYR A 179 17.80 -0.95 -3.17
N THR A 180 18.04 -0.90 -1.87
CA THR A 180 19.32 -0.52 -1.27
C THR A 180 20.17 -1.77 -1.03
N SER A 181 21.45 -1.75 -1.43
CA SER A 181 22.41 -2.84 -1.16
C SER A 181 23.76 -2.32 -0.72
N TYR A 182 24.38 -3.02 0.22
CA TYR A 182 25.73 -2.74 0.75
C TYR A 182 26.84 -3.52 0.05
N LYS A 183 26.57 -4.13 -1.09
CA LYS A 183 27.54 -4.99 -1.78
C LYS A 183 28.80 -4.27 -2.25
N ALA A 184 28.77 -2.94 -2.34
CA ALA A 184 29.94 -2.11 -2.66
C ALA A 184 30.48 -1.37 -1.42
N SER A 185 30.26 -1.90 -0.22
CA SER A 185 30.64 -1.38 1.10
C SER A 185 29.82 -0.17 1.60
N ASN A 186 29.38 0.72 0.72
CA ASN A 186 28.43 1.78 1.03
C ASN A 186 27.00 1.38 0.61
N PRO A 187 25.97 1.93 1.26
CA PRO A 187 24.62 1.76 0.79
C PRO A 187 24.44 2.48 -0.55
N ASP A 188 24.19 1.70 -1.59
CA ASP A 188 23.90 2.17 -2.93
C ASP A 188 22.50 1.69 -3.38
N VAL A 189 21.85 2.48 -4.24
CA VAL A 189 20.57 2.07 -4.84
C VAL A 189 20.86 1.28 -6.12
N TYR A 190 20.24 0.12 -6.22
CA TYR A 190 20.24 -0.75 -7.40
C TYR A 190 18.85 -0.80 -8.04
N VAL A 191 18.82 -1.02 -9.35
CA VAL A 191 17.62 -1.37 -10.10
C VAL A 191 17.80 -2.76 -10.70
N HIS A 192 16.78 -3.60 -10.56
CA HIS A 192 16.76 -4.98 -11.01
C HIS A 192 15.51 -5.23 -11.87
N ASP A 193 15.70 -5.48 -13.14
CA ASP A 193 14.66 -5.96 -14.04
C ASP A 193 14.54 -7.49 -13.88
N LEU A 194 13.44 -7.92 -13.27
CA LEU A 194 13.20 -9.33 -12.95
C LEU A 194 12.80 -10.17 -14.17
N GLN A 195 12.49 -9.53 -15.30
CA GLN A 195 12.16 -10.23 -16.53
C GLN A 195 13.43 -10.57 -17.32
N SER A 196 14.34 -9.62 -17.46
CA SER A 196 15.63 -9.82 -18.14
C SER A 196 16.72 -10.37 -17.22
N GLY A 197 16.55 -10.30 -15.91
CA GLY A 197 17.56 -10.59 -14.91
C GLY A 197 18.65 -9.51 -14.81
N THR A 198 18.53 -8.39 -15.55
CA THR A 198 19.53 -7.33 -15.57
C THR A 198 19.50 -6.53 -14.29
N ARG A 199 20.66 -6.37 -13.65
CA ARG A 199 20.83 -5.64 -12.40
C ARG A 199 21.96 -4.62 -12.53
N ARG A 200 21.71 -3.36 -12.22
CA ARG A 200 22.71 -2.28 -12.26
C ARG A 200 22.60 -1.35 -11.07
N ALA A 201 23.70 -0.68 -10.72
CA ALA A 201 23.64 0.44 -9.79
C ALA A 201 22.84 1.57 -10.44
N PHE A 202 21.97 2.20 -9.65
CA PHE A 202 21.15 3.34 -10.06
C PHE A 202 21.66 4.64 -9.46
N ALA A 203 21.94 4.69 -8.14
CA ALA A 203 22.55 5.81 -7.45
C ALA A 203 23.74 5.36 -6.61
N ARG A 204 24.91 5.98 -6.86
CA ARG A 204 26.21 5.74 -6.17
C ARG A 204 26.93 7.06 -5.94
N TYR A 205 26.26 7.98 -5.25
CA TYR A 205 26.86 9.24 -4.87
C TYR A 205 27.68 9.08 -3.58
N PRO A 206 28.60 10.02 -3.26
CA PRO A 206 29.28 10.02 -1.97
C PRO A 206 28.28 9.98 -0.81
N GLY A 207 28.60 9.19 0.23
CA GLY A 207 27.71 8.99 1.38
C GLY A 207 26.62 7.96 1.15
N MET A 208 25.50 8.12 1.83
CA MET A 208 24.38 7.19 1.78
C MET A 208 23.51 7.42 0.53
N ASN A 209 23.15 6.32 -0.15
CA ASN A 209 22.18 6.28 -1.22
C ASN A 209 21.14 5.19 -0.87
N ALA A 210 19.90 5.57 -0.58
CA ALA A 210 18.90 4.63 -0.07
C ALA A 210 17.46 5.05 -0.41
N GLY A 211 16.49 4.23 -0.04
CA GLY A 211 15.08 4.57 0.04
C GLY A 211 14.48 5.01 -1.30
N ALA A 212 14.81 4.33 -2.40
CA ALA A 212 14.25 4.64 -3.71
C ALA A 212 12.75 4.39 -3.75
N ALA A 213 11.99 5.37 -4.24
CA ALA A 213 10.55 5.29 -4.45
C ALA A 213 10.21 5.74 -5.87
N PRO A 214 9.83 4.82 -6.77
CA PRO A 214 9.37 5.17 -8.12
C PRO A 214 8.04 5.95 -8.09
N SER A 215 7.90 6.92 -8.98
CA SER A 215 6.64 7.66 -9.16
C SER A 215 5.53 6.77 -9.73
N PRO A 216 4.24 7.12 -9.54
CA PRO A 216 3.11 6.31 -10.03
C PRO A 216 3.12 6.03 -11.53
N ASP A 217 3.66 6.94 -12.33
CA ASP A 217 3.83 6.79 -13.78
C ASP A 217 5.15 6.08 -14.17
N GLY A 218 6.00 5.75 -13.18
CA GLY A 218 7.29 5.09 -13.38
C GLY A 218 8.35 5.92 -14.11
N ARG A 219 8.14 7.24 -14.27
CA ARG A 219 9.06 8.12 -15.02
C ARG A 219 10.09 8.79 -14.12
N ARG A 220 9.83 8.92 -12.83
CA ARG A 220 10.73 9.55 -11.85
C ARG A 220 10.97 8.63 -10.65
N VAL A 221 12.03 8.93 -9.92
CA VAL A 221 12.39 8.20 -8.69
C VAL A 221 12.75 9.21 -7.61
N ALA A 222 12.11 9.11 -6.45
CA ALA A 222 12.55 9.81 -5.25
C ALA A 222 13.62 8.98 -4.54
N LEU A 223 14.62 9.63 -3.97
CA LEU A 223 15.80 9.03 -3.35
C LEU A 223 16.13 9.72 -2.02
N VAL A 224 16.76 9.02 -1.13
CA VAL A 224 17.41 9.57 0.06
C VAL A 224 18.91 9.57 -0.17
N LEU A 225 19.52 10.75 -0.28
CA LEU A 225 20.96 10.89 -0.51
C LEU A 225 21.59 11.81 0.55
N SER A 226 22.77 11.42 1.06
CA SER A 226 23.54 12.26 2.01
C SER A 226 24.74 12.94 1.38
N LYS A 227 24.80 13.05 0.06
CA LYS A 227 25.96 13.58 -0.69
C LYS A 227 26.32 15.04 -0.36
N ASN A 228 25.40 15.80 0.21
CA ASN A 228 25.59 17.19 0.62
C ASN A 228 25.59 17.39 2.16
N GLY A 229 25.77 16.30 2.94
CA GLY A 229 25.81 16.32 4.40
C GLY A 229 24.75 15.41 5.01
N SER A 230 23.59 15.95 5.45
CA SER A 230 22.46 15.17 5.97
C SER A 230 21.74 14.39 4.86
N PRO A 231 21.08 13.27 5.20
CA PRO A 231 20.18 12.59 4.27
C PRO A 231 18.97 13.46 3.94
N ASP A 232 18.85 13.85 2.68
CA ASP A 232 17.75 14.67 2.15
C ASP A 232 17.01 13.92 1.03
N ILE A 233 15.81 14.42 0.69
CA ILE A 233 15.00 13.89 -0.41
C ILE A 233 15.44 14.53 -1.73
N TYR A 234 15.75 13.67 -2.69
CA TYR A 234 16.08 14.02 -4.08
C TYR A 234 15.07 13.37 -5.02
N VAL A 235 14.92 13.95 -6.19
CA VAL A 235 14.14 13.36 -7.30
C VAL A 235 14.98 13.38 -8.56
N CYS A 236 14.91 12.32 -9.36
CA CYS A 236 15.52 12.25 -10.69
C CYS A 236 14.58 11.53 -11.66
N ASP A 237 14.91 11.54 -12.94
CA ASP A 237 14.26 10.72 -13.93
C ASP A 237 14.60 9.22 -13.72
N ALA A 238 13.79 8.32 -14.27
CA ALA A 238 13.96 6.86 -14.12
C ALA A 238 15.26 6.31 -14.76
N ASP A 239 15.92 7.08 -15.60
CA ASP A 239 17.26 6.77 -16.12
C ASP A 239 18.41 7.28 -15.23
N GLY A 240 18.11 8.09 -14.21
CA GLY A 240 19.03 8.72 -13.27
C GLY A 240 19.44 10.14 -13.64
N SER A 241 18.95 10.67 -14.76
CA SER A 241 19.21 12.06 -15.19
C SER A 241 18.37 13.07 -14.37
N HIS A 242 18.68 14.37 -14.52
CA HIS A 242 17.96 15.50 -13.90
C HIS A 242 17.78 15.38 -12.39
N LEU A 243 18.86 15.00 -11.67
CA LEU A 243 18.81 14.87 -10.22
C LEU A 243 18.66 16.23 -9.54
N GLU A 244 17.55 16.42 -8.84
CA GLU A 244 17.23 17.62 -8.08
C GLU A 244 17.08 17.33 -6.60
N GLN A 245 17.58 18.23 -5.75
CA GLN A 245 17.42 18.18 -4.29
C GLN A 245 16.15 18.93 -3.89
N LEU A 246 15.14 18.21 -3.38
CA LEU A 246 13.87 18.81 -2.97
C LEU A 246 13.90 19.39 -1.56
N THR A 247 14.68 18.77 -0.67
CA THR A 247 14.77 19.21 0.73
C THR A 247 16.20 19.53 1.09
N ARG A 248 16.37 20.48 2.04
CA ARG A 248 17.69 20.91 2.54
C ARG A 248 17.56 21.18 4.01
N THR A 249 17.73 20.13 4.81
CA THR A 249 17.64 20.24 6.27
C THR A 249 18.94 19.79 6.94
N LYS A 250 19.10 20.11 8.22
CA LYS A 250 20.24 19.59 9.00
C LYS A 250 19.96 18.20 9.56
N GLU A 251 18.70 17.79 9.54
CA GLU A 251 18.24 16.56 10.13
C GLU A 251 18.02 15.48 9.05
N ALA A 252 18.09 14.22 9.46
CA ALA A 252 17.89 13.11 8.54
C ALA A 252 16.43 13.00 8.08
N GLU A 253 16.27 12.82 6.79
CA GLU A 253 15.00 12.52 6.13
C GLU A 253 15.03 11.10 5.55
N SER A 254 13.88 10.46 5.49
CA SER A 254 13.79 9.04 5.07
C SER A 254 12.41 8.69 4.51
N SER A 255 12.35 7.50 3.92
CA SER A 255 11.12 6.83 3.51
C SER A 255 10.18 7.70 2.65
N PRO A 256 10.66 8.23 1.50
CA PRO A 256 9.79 8.97 0.61
C PRO A 256 8.74 8.06 -0.02
N CYS A 257 7.50 8.53 -0.13
CA CYS A 257 6.45 7.91 -0.94
C CYS A 257 5.68 8.96 -1.73
N TRP A 258 5.23 8.60 -2.93
CA TRP A 258 4.54 9.50 -3.85
C TRP A 258 3.03 9.54 -3.60
N SER A 259 2.43 10.72 -3.75
CA SER A 259 0.98 10.82 -3.98
C SER A 259 0.61 10.16 -5.32
N PRO A 260 -0.61 9.58 -5.44
CA PRO A 260 -1.00 8.87 -6.67
C PRO A 260 -1.02 9.74 -7.93
N ASP A 261 -1.16 11.07 -7.78
CA ASP A 261 -1.08 12.03 -8.88
C ASP A 261 0.35 12.42 -9.28
N GLY A 262 1.35 11.90 -8.56
CA GLY A 262 2.78 12.14 -8.82
C GLY A 262 3.25 13.58 -8.58
N ARG A 263 2.49 14.39 -7.81
CA ARG A 263 2.82 15.81 -7.57
C ARG A 263 3.41 16.09 -6.20
N THR A 264 3.18 15.20 -5.24
CA THR A 264 3.59 15.39 -3.84
C THR A 264 4.34 14.16 -3.34
N ILE A 265 5.35 14.38 -2.50
CA ILE A 265 6.06 13.32 -1.78
C ILE A 265 5.76 13.49 -0.30
N CYS A 266 5.32 12.39 0.35
CA CYS A 266 5.30 12.28 1.80
C CYS A 266 6.58 11.58 2.26
N TYR A 267 7.19 12.07 3.34
CA TYR A 267 8.43 11.52 3.88
C TYR A 267 8.51 11.74 5.39
N SER A 268 9.41 11.04 6.05
CA SER A 268 9.70 11.22 7.47
C SER A 268 10.90 12.13 7.66
N SER A 269 10.81 13.08 8.60
CA SER A 269 11.91 13.99 8.98
C SER A 269 11.98 14.17 10.49
N ARG A 270 13.19 14.42 11.01
CA ARG A 270 13.47 14.72 12.42
C ARG A 270 13.61 16.21 12.71
N GLU A 271 13.25 17.10 11.80
CA GLU A 271 13.34 18.58 11.96
C GLU A 271 12.76 19.10 13.27
N LEU A 272 11.84 18.39 13.88
CA LEU A 272 11.21 18.78 15.15
C LEU A 272 11.75 18.04 16.38
N GLY A 273 12.98 17.49 16.29
CA GLY A 273 13.62 16.70 17.35
C GLY A 273 13.06 15.29 17.52
N ARG A 274 12.00 14.94 16.77
CA ARG A 274 11.38 13.60 16.69
C ARG A 274 10.86 13.36 15.29
N SER A 275 10.74 12.09 14.91
CA SER A 275 10.24 11.74 13.58
C SER A 275 8.79 12.21 13.38
N ALA A 276 8.54 12.93 12.30
CA ALA A 276 7.22 13.40 11.89
C ALA A 276 7.08 13.31 10.38
N LEU A 277 5.86 13.21 9.88
CA LEU A 277 5.59 13.17 8.45
C LEU A 277 5.50 14.58 7.87
N PHE A 278 6.11 14.75 6.71
CA PHE A 278 6.09 15.98 5.94
C PHE A 278 5.62 15.72 4.52
N LEU A 279 5.05 16.74 3.91
CA LEU A 279 4.68 16.77 2.50
C LEU A 279 5.51 17.84 1.80
N VAL A 280 6.06 17.50 0.64
CA VAL A 280 6.75 18.43 -0.25
C VAL A 280 6.23 18.26 -1.67
N SER A 281 5.95 19.37 -2.37
CA SER A 281 5.62 19.32 -3.78
C SER A 281 6.87 19.07 -4.62
N VAL A 282 6.72 18.33 -5.70
CA VAL A 282 7.86 17.98 -6.57
C VAL A 282 8.42 19.18 -7.32
N ASP A 283 7.62 20.21 -7.54
CA ASP A 283 8.01 21.50 -8.11
C ASP A 283 8.60 22.48 -7.08
N GLY A 284 8.73 22.06 -5.81
CA GLY A 284 9.30 22.88 -4.74
C GLY A 284 8.40 24.03 -4.24
N THR A 285 7.15 24.13 -4.69
CA THR A 285 6.25 25.25 -4.36
C THR A 285 5.77 25.23 -2.92
N PHE A 286 5.74 24.08 -2.26
CA PHE A 286 5.42 23.98 -0.84
C PHE A 286 6.18 22.87 -0.13
N LYS A 287 6.41 23.09 1.17
CA LYS A 287 6.79 22.07 2.16
C LYS A 287 5.98 22.32 3.41
N ARG A 288 5.35 21.27 3.96
CA ARG A 288 4.60 21.40 5.21
C ARG A 288 4.63 20.11 6.02
N ARG A 289 4.49 20.23 7.33
CA ARG A 289 4.25 19.07 8.18
C ARG A 289 2.84 18.51 7.92
N LEU A 290 2.71 17.19 7.86
CA LEU A 290 1.43 16.51 7.90
C LEU A 290 0.96 16.41 9.37
N ARG A 291 -0.23 16.89 9.67
CA ARG A 291 -0.81 16.72 11.01
C ARG A 291 -1.14 15.26 11.24
N THR A 292 -0.62 14.70 12.36
CA THR A 292 -0.84 13.33 12.82
C THR A 292 -1.28 13.40 14.28
N ASP A 293 -2.50 13.90 14.50
CA ASP A 293 -3.01 14.17 15.84
C ASP A 293 -3.20 12.85 16.63
N GLY A 294 -2.53 12.73 17.77
CA GLY A 294 -2.54 11.53 18.60
C GLY A 294 -1.37 10.55 18.37
N ALA A 295 -0.53 10.76 17.35
CA ALA A 295 0.64 9.93 17.09
C ALA A 295 1.96 10.69 17.23
N ILE A 296 3.01 10.00 17.67
CA ILE A 296 4.38 10.51 17.78
C ILE A 296 5.35 9.55 17.09
N ASN A 297 6.55 10.08 16.73
CA ASN A 297 7.59 9.29 16.05
C ASN A 297 7.05 8.54 14.84
N CYS A 298 6.47 9.30 13.89
CA CYS A 298 5.87 8.78 12.67
C CYS A 298 6.93 8.56 11.59
N THR A 299 6.98 7.35 11.04
CA THR A 299 7.95 6.90 10.02
C THR A 299 7.26 6.06 8.95
N GLU A 300 7.97 5.75 7.86
CA GLU A 300 7.57 4.76 6.85
C GLU A 300 6.17 5.00 6.27
N PRO A 301 5.89 6.22 5.77
CA PRO A 301 4.61 6.49 5.15
C PRO A 301 4.47 5.76 3.81
N ASP A 302 3.25 5.28 3.52
CA ASP A 302 2.83 4.90 2.16
C ASP A 302 1.46 5.48 1.85
N TRP A 303 1.30 6.02 0.65
CA TRP A 303 0.08 6.69 0.22
C TRP A 303 -0.86 5.70 -0.46
N SER A 304 -2.15 5.69 -0.06
CA SER A 304 -3.15 4.83 -0.68
C SER A 304 -3.34 5.17 -2.17
N PRO A 305 -3.50 4.19 -3.05
CA PRO A 305 -3.70 4.41 -4.49
C PRO A 305 -4.89 5.33 -4.83
N ASP A 306 -5.92 5.39 -4.00
CA ASP A 306 -7.06 6.30 -4.16
C ASP A 306 -6.79 7.75 -3.70
N GLY A 307 -5.60 8.02 -3.16
CA GLY A 307 -5.15 9.34 -2.73
C GLY A 307 -5.75 9.85 -1.41
N LYS A 308 -6.58 9.06 -0.72
CA LYS A 308 -7.35 9.55 0.43
C LYS A 308 -6.63 9.42 1.76
N THR A 309 -5.74 8.43 1.90
CA THR A 309 -5.20 8.01 3.19
C THR A 309 -3.69 7.73 3.09
N ILE A 310 -2.95 8.07 4.14
CA ILE A 310 -1.57 7.66 4.32
C ILE A 310 -1.53 6.65 5.46
N VAL A 311 -0.96 5.46 5.21
CA VAL A 311 -0.58 4.49 6.23
C VAL A 311 0.86 4.76 6.66
N PHE A 312 1.20 4.54 7.91
CA PHE A 312 2.52 4.79 8.44
C PHE A 312 2.76 4.02 9.75
N THR A 313 4.02 3.93 10.17
CA THR A 313 4.40 3.42 11.48
C THR A 313 4.48 4.56 12.49
N ALA A 314 3.88 4.39 13.68
CA ALA A 314 4.02 5.30 14.81
C ALA A 314 4.49 4.56 16.05
N ASN A 315 5.31 5.20 16.90
CA ASN A 315 5.66 4.64 18.21
C ASN A 315 4.69 5.20 19.27
N MET A 316 3.77 4.36 19.72
CA MET A 316 2.72 4.69 20.71
C MET A 316 2.79 3.76 21.93
N GLY A 317 3.98 3.58 22.51
CA GLY A 317 4.27 2.55 23.53
C GLY A 317 4.65 1.20 22.93
N GLY A 318 4.97 1.18 21.65
CA GLY A 318 5.33 0.11 20.74
C GLY A 318 5.00 0.56 19.33
N PHE A 319 5.59 -0.10 18.32
CA PHE A 319 5.32 0.22 16.93
C PHE A 319 3.91 -0.21 16.51
N GLN A 320 3.18 0.73 15.93
CA GLN A 320 1.79 0.57 15.49
C GLN A 320 1.66 0.99 14.03
N ILE A 321 0.98 0.20 13.23
CA ILE A 321 0.47 0.62 11.94
C ILE A 321 -0.71 1.55 12.17
N CYS A 322 -0.62 2.75 11.63
CA CYS A 322 -1.62 3.81 11.78
C CYS A 322 -2.03 4.35 10.42
N THR A 323 -3.22 4.92 10.34
CA THR A 323 -3.67 5.68 9.17
C THR A 323 -4.02 7.11 9.55
N VAL A 324 -3.86 8.01 8.57
CA VAL A 324 -4.28 9.42 8.67
C VAL A 324 -4.85 9.86 7.31
N PRO A 325 -5.88 10.73 7.26
CA PRO A 325 -6.30 11.35 6.00
C PRO A 325 -5.12 12.04 5.30
N ALA A 326 -5.06 11.99 3.97
CA ALA A 326 -3.95 12.60 3.19
C ALA A 326 -3.80 14.11 3.43
N GLY A 327 -4.86 14.79 3.83
CA GLY A 327 -4.83 16.18 4.28
C GLY A 327 -4.27 16.42 5.69
N GLY A 328 -4.08 15.34 6.46
CA GLY A 328 -3.73 15.34 7.88
C GLY A 328 -4.95 15.37 8.81
N GLY A 329 -4.74 15.16 10.10
CA GLY A 329 -5.77 15.19 11.14
C GLY A 329 -5.64 14.05 12.14
N SER A 330 -6.76 13.54 12.62
CA SER A 330 -6.81 12.47 13.61
C SER A 330 -6.26 11.17 13.06
N VAL A 331 -5.39 10.53 13.83
CA VAL A 331 -4.77 9.23 13.51
C VAL A 331 -5.66 8.10 13.99
N THR A 332 -5.80 7.07 13.17
CA THR A 332 -6.46 5.82 13.53
C THR A 332 -5.42 4.72 13.69
N PRO A 333 -5.15 4.23 14.91
CA PRO A 333 -4.33 3.06 15.13
C PRO A 333 -5.05 1.79 14.65
N LEU A 334 -4.32 0.90 13.98
CA LEU A 334 -4.87 -0.32 13.40
C LEU A 334 -4.39 -1.58 14.12
N VAL A 335 -3.08 -1.85 14.08
CA VAL A 335 -2.45 -3.08 14.60
C VAL A 335 -0.99 -2.83 14.93
N ALA A 336 -0.44 -3.62 15.88
CA ALA A 336 0.99 -3.60 16.16
C ALA A 336 1.81 -4.10 14.96
N GLY A 337 2.82 -3.34 14.55
CA GLY A 337 3.68 -3.65 13.41
C GLY A 337 4.42 -2.44 12.85
N GLU A 338 5.18 -2.68 11.78
CA GLU A 338 6.09 -1.75 11.12
C GLU A 338 6.05 -1.95 9.60
N ASP A 339 6.69 -1.04 8.84
CA ASP A 339 6.90 -1.14 7.37
C ASP A 339 5.60 -1.35 6.57
N PRO A 340 4.57 -0.54 6.71
CA PRO A 340 3.32 -0.76 5.97
C PRO A 340 3.44 -0.40 4.49
N SER A 341 2.79 -1.18 3.62
CA SER A 341 2.62 -0.85 2.20
C SER A 341 1.20 -1.16 1.73
N TRP A 342 0.54 -0.21 1.07
CA TRP A 342 -0.81 -0.37 0.55
C TRP A 342 -0.89 -1.37 -0.62
N ALA A 343 -1.93 -2.19 -0.60
CA ALA A 343 -2.36 -2.94 -1.77
C ALA A 343 -2.96 -2.03 -2.84
N PRO A 344 -2.97 -2.46 -4.13
CA PRO A 344 -3.54 -1.66 -5.23
C PRO A 344 -5.03 -1.33 -5.07
N ASN A 345 -5.77 -2.05 -4.23
CA ASN A 345 -7.19 -1.84 -3.98
C ASN A 345 -7.53 -0.76 -2.95
N SER A 346 -6.53 -0.09 -2.35
CA SER A 346 -6.69 0.90 -1.28
C SER A 346 -7.48 0.40 -0.06
N ARG A 347 -7.53 -0.92 0.15
CA ARG A 347 -8.23 -1.57 1.25
C ARG A 347 -7.31 -2.38 2.15
N ALA A 348 -6.44 -3.18 1.56
CA ALA A 348 -5.50 -4.02 2.30
C ALA A 348 -4.13 -3.33 2.43
N VAL A 349 -3.42 -3.66 3.49
CA VAL A 349 -2.04 -3.25 3.77
C VAL A 349 -1.22 -4.49 4.06
N ILE A 350 -0.01 -4.58 3.51
CA ILE A 350 1.01 -5.55 3.91
C ILE A 350 1.96 -4.85 4.88
N PHE A 351 2.41 -5.55 5.91
CA PHE A 351 3.25 -4.97 6.95
C PHE A 351 4.13 -6.02 7.65
N THR A 352 5.14 -5.55 8.37
CA THR A 352 5.98 -6.38 9.24
C THR A 352 5.34 -6.47 10.61
N ARG A 353 5.07 -7.68 11.10
CA ARG A 353 4.64 -7.96 12.45
C ARG A 353 5.77 -8.62 13.24
N ASN A 354 6.14 -8.04 14.37
CA ASN A 354 7.12 -8.63 15.27
C ASN A 354 6.48 -9.74 16.12
N ARG A 355 7.00 -10.95 16.04
CA ARG A 355 6.58 -12.07 16.89
C ARG A 355 7.50 -12.24 18.10
N VAL A 356 7.02 -13.05 19.05
CA VAL A 356 7.81 -13.53 20.20
C VAL A 356 9.14 -14.13 19.71
N LYS A 357 10.29 -13.67 20.29
CA LYS A 357 11.68 -13.97 19.94
C LYS A 357 12.30 -13.12 18.80
N GLY A 358 11.73 -11.94 18.48
CA GLY A 358 12.39 -10.97 17.59
C GLY A 358 12.43 -11.36 16.12
N ARG A 359 11.66 -12.35 15.66
CA ARG A 359 11.53 -12.67 14.23
C ARG A 359 10.37 -11.88 13.63
N GLY A 360 10.66 -11.10 12.60
CA GLY A 360 9.64 -10.44 11.78
C GLY A 360 8.87 -11.45 10.93
N VAL A 361 7.58 -11.20 10.79
CA VAL A 361 6.65 -11.97 9.95
C VAL A 361 5.90 -10.98 9.07
N VAL A 362 5.88 -11.23 7.77
CA VAL A 362 5.07 -10.43 6.86
C VAL A 362 3.60 -10.85 6.99
N SER A 363 2.74 -9.88 7.17
CA SER A 363 1.29 -10.08 7.40
C SER A 363 0.47 -9.12 6.56
N LEU A 364 -0.75 -9.52 6.25
CA LEU A 364 -1.77 -8.72 5.58
C LEU A 364 -2.75 -8.15 6.62
N LEU A 365 -3.27 -6.98 6.35
CA LEU A 365 -4.28 -6.29 7.16
C LEU A 365 -5.41 -5.82 6.24
N ASP A 366 -6.64 -6.23 6.50
CA ASP A 366 -7.83 -5.57 5.96
C ASP A 366 -8.14 -4.34 6.83
N VAL A 367 -7.87 -3.16 6.31
CA VAL A 367 -7.91 -1.92 7.09
C VAL A 367 -9.28 -1.64 7.72
N PRO A 368 -10.42 -1.81 7.01
CA PRO A 368 -11.73 -1.55 7.59
C PRO A 368 -12.12 -2.52 8.72
N THR A 369 -11.83 -3.81 8.58
CA THR A 369 -12.22 -4.83 9.56
C THR A 369 -11.17 -5.10 10.62
N LYS A 370 -9.93 -4.60 10.40
CA LYS A 370 -8.73 -4.89 11.21
C LYS A 370 -8.36 -6.37 11.28
N GLN A 371 -8.91 -7.20 10.39
CA GLN A 371 -8.49 -8.59 10.28
C GLN A 371 -7.07 -8.70 9.74
N THR A 372 -6.29 -9.59 10.33
CA THR A 372 -4.91 -9.84 9.90
C THR A 372 -4.71 -11.29 9.53
N LYS A 373 -3.88 -11.52 8.51
CA LYS A 373 -3.42 -12.85 8.11
C LYS A 373 -1.92 -12.84 7.87
N ASP A 374 -1.24 -13.86 8.37
CA ASP A 374 0.15 -14.08 7.99
C ASP A 374 0.20 -14.70 6.60
N ILE A 375 1.13 -14.23 5.77
CA ILE A 375 1.40 -14.89 4.49
C ILE A 375 2.24 -16.16 4.71
N GLN A 376 2.35 -17.01 3.68
CA GLN A 376 3.28 -18.15 3.70
C GLN A 376 4.70 -17.61 3.92
N GLN A 377 5.37 -18.09 4.97
CA GLN A 377 6.69 -17.60 5.36
C GLN A 377 7.82 -18.39 4.70
N THR A 378 8.89 -17.67 4.37
CA THR A 378 10.18 -18.28 4.06
C THR A 378 10.96 -18.58 5.34
N SER A 379 12.07 -19.32 5.24
CA SER A 379 13.00 -19.47 6.37
C SER A 379 13.71 -18.14 6.64
N GLY A 380 13.74 -17.68 7.90
CA GLY A 380 14.38 -16.44 8.32
C GLY A 380 13.40 -15.41 8.93
N SER A 381 13.91 -14.24 9.25
CA SER A 381 13.11 -13.09 9.70
C SER A 381 12.70 -12.26 8.50
N CYS A 382 11.40 -12.12 8.25
CA CYS A 382 10.86 -11.40 7.10
C CYS A 382 10.39 -10.00 7.51
N SER A 383 10.78 -8.98 6.74
CA SER A 383 10.44 -7.57 7.01
C SER A 383 10.45 -6.71 5.75
N GLN A 384 10.07 -5.44 5.89
CA GLN A 384 10.07 -4.42 4.84
C GLN A 384 9.33 -4.90 3.57
N PRO A 385 8.07 -5.34 3.70
CA PRO A 385 7.31 -5.75 2.53
C PRO A 385 6.92 -4.53 1.68
N CYS A 386 6.89 -4.74 0.36
CA CYS A 386 6.42 -3.76 -0.60
C CYS A 386 5.45 -4.43 -1.58
N TRP A 387 4.27 -3.85 -1.74
CA TRP A 387 3.26 -4.35 -2.66
C TRP A 387 3.46 -3.81 -4.07
N ALA A 388 3.37 -4.68 -5.10
CA ALA A 388 3.37 -4.26 -6.50
C ALA A 388 2.02 -3.55 -6.81
N LYS A 389 2.10 -2.30 -7.26
CA LYS A 389 0.94 -1.43 -7.55
C LYS A 389 0.71 -1.26 -9.04
#